data_b0e9bce6ece1ed277b2c9eecd09f7438
#
_entry.id   b0e9bce6ece1ed277b2c9eecd09f7438
#
_cell.length_a   1.000
_cell.length_b   1.000
_cell.length_c   1.000
_cell.angle_alpha   90.00
_cell.angle_beta   90.00
_cell.angle_gamma   90.00
#
_symmetry.space_group_name_H-M   'P 1'
#
loop_
_entity.id
_entity.type
_entity.pdbx_description
1 polymer ?
#
loop_
_entity_poly.entity_id
_entity_poly.type
_entity_poly.pdbx_seq_one_letter_code
_entity_poly.pdbx_strand_id
1 'polypeptide(L)'
;MKIQPELRKKPGVYYALTTEGLELPIVDVTHPAFAVSPTDAEQAALVAAFMAREMPFARLPSVFRRALLRFFLRGSVLARGIRSAQGTFLGGMSTYLLKLGPDNLGAAYAKPIDRQIAASLPVLAVRWRLADMARLLADRLAPLLEARAGAPLRFVNIAGGPAMDSLNALLLLARDRPALLSGRAVAIEVLDGDTGGPTFGARALAALSAPGAPLHAVDARLHHVVYDWNDPRRLRGVLADARAAGAIAIGSSEGGLFEYGTDDAILANLTAAREAALPDFAMLGSVTRADAPVQRLRATSQPATRPRGLEVFRTLVGREGWRVARVIERPFSDQVVMLPG
;
A
#
# COMPACT_ATOMS: atom_id res chain seq x y z
N MET A 1 19.97 -11.69 14.81
CA MET A 1 19.24 -11.86 13.52
C MET A 1 18.29 -13.05 13.67
N LYS A 2 16.98 -12.85 13.58
CA LYS A 2 15.98 -13.94 13.68
C LYS A 2 15.64 -14.43 12.28
N ILE A 3 16.52 -15.21 11.68
CA ILE A 3 16.26 -15.86 10.38
C ILE A 3 15.24 -16.98 10.63
N GLN A 4 14.18 -17.01 9.84
CA GLN A 4 13.22 -18.09 9.88
C GLN A 4 13.89 -19.38 9.37
N PRO A 5 13.80 -20.53 10.08
CA PRO A 5 14.35 -21.77 9.59
C PRO A 5 13.78 -22.12 8.21
N GLU A 6 14.61 -22.61 7.30
CA GLU A 6 14.24 -22.90 5.90
C GLU A 6 13.03 -23.85 5.79
N LEU A 7 12.93 -24.83 6.68
CA LEU A 7 11.80 -25.75 6.82
C LEU A 7 10.43 -25.07 7.09
N ARG A 8 10.42 -23.78 7.48
CA ARG A 8 9.18 -23.01 7.73
C ARG A 8 8.88 -22.02 6.61
N LYS A 9 9.75 -21.90 5.62
CA LYS A 9 9.52 -21.05 4.44
C LYS A 9 8.53 -21.74 3.51
N LYS A 10 7.60 -20.98 2.98
CA LYS A 10 6.62 -21.50 2.00
C LYS A 10 7.28 -21.61 0.64
N PRO A 11 7.05 -22.71 -0.10
CA PRO A 11 7.54 -22.83 -1.48
C PRO A 11 7.05 -21.65 -2.35
N GLY A 12 7.95 -21.11 -3.17
CA GLY A 12 7.64 -19.97 -4.08
C GLY A 12 7.46 -18.61 -3.38
N VAL A 13 7.55 -18.54 -2.04
CA VAL A 13 7.52 -17.27 -1.31
C VAL A 13 8.93 -16.79 -1.06
N TYR A 14 9.21 -15.55 -1.45
CA TYR A 14 10.49 -14.88 -1.20
C TYR A 14 10.47 -14.15 0.14
N TYR A 15 11.65 -13.88 0.71
CA TYR A 15 11.81 -13.29 2.04
C TYR A 15 12.85 -12.19 2.01
N ALA A 16 12.65 -11.17 2.85
CA ALA A 16 13.60 -10.07 3.03
C ALA A 16 13.74 -9.70 4.51
N LEU A 17 14.86 -9.06 4.87
CA LEU A 17 15.16 -8.62 6.23
C LEU A 17 14.70 -7.17 6.44
N THR A 18 14.05 -6.92 7.58
CA THR A 18 13.80 -5.55 8.05
C THR A 18 15.11 -4.90 8.55
N THR A 19 15.07 -3.62 8.85
CA THR A 19 16.20 -2.90 9.47
C THR A 19 16.56 -3.47 10.84
N GLU A 20 15.59 -4.02 11.57
CA GLU A 20 15.77 -4.66 12.88
C GLU A 20 16.23 -6.14 12.76
N GLY A 21 16.47 -6.64 11.54
CA GLY A 21 16.92 -8.00 11.30
C GLY A 21 15.81 -9.07 11.42
N LEU A 22 14.54 -8.68 11.34
CA LEU A 22 13.43 -9.62 11.25
C LEU A 22 13.25 -10.04 9.80
N GLU A 23 13.30 -11.33 9.52
CA GLU A 23 13.00 -11.87 8.19
C GLU A 23 11.49 -11.98 7.99
N LEU A 24 10.98 -11.35 6.94
CA LEU A 24 9.55 -11.34 6.61
C LEU A 24 9.33 -11.89 5.20
N PRO A 25 8.22 -12.62 4.96
CA PRO A 25 7.84 -12.99 3.61
C PRO A 25 7.48 -11.74 2.81
N ILE A 26 7.84 -11.74 1.53
CA ILE A 26 7.49 -10.66 0.60
C ILE A 26 6.08 -10.94 0.08
N VAL A 27 5.19 -9.95 0.22
CA VAL A 27 3.82 -10.06 -0.28
C VAL A 27 3.84 -10.06 -1.80
N ASP A 28 3.42 -11.16 -2.39
CA ASP A 28 3.22 -11.35 -3.82
C ASP A 28 1.74 -11.68 -4.06
N VAL A 29 0.98 -10.71 -4.59
CA VAL A 29 -0.46 -10.89 -4.86
C VAL A 29 -0.75 -11.92 -5.95
N THR A 30 0.26 -12.36 -6.70
CA THR A 30 0.14 -13.41 -7.71
C THR A 30 0.29 -14.81 -7.10
N HIS A 31 0.87 -14.90 -5.88
CA HIS A 31 1.11 -16.16 -5.19
C HIS A 31 -0.09 -16.57 -4.33
N PRO A 32 -0.54 -17.85 -4.35
CA PRO A 32 -1.72 -18.31 -3.59
C PRO A 32 -1.69 -18.00 -2.08
N ALA A 33 -0.50 -17.96 -1.47
CA ALA A 33 -0.34 -17.64 -0.05
C ALA A 33 -0.84 -16.23 0.32
N PHE A 34 -0.89 -15.29 -0.62
CA PHE A 34 -1.29 -13.90 -0.40
C PHE A 34 -2.53 -13.49 -1.18
N ALA A 35 -2.95 -14.31 -2.15
CA ALA A 35 -4.12 -14.01 -2.97
C ALA A 35 -5.37 -13.81 -2.10
N VAL A 36 -6.13 -12.76 -2.41
CA VAL A 36 -7.40 -12.44 -1.75
C VAL A 36 -8.37 -11.96 -2.82
N SER A 37 -9.33 -12.78 -3.16
CA SER A 37 -10.29 -12.50 -4.25
C SER A 37 -11.71 -12.90 -3.82
N PRO A 38 -12.31 -12.16 -2.84
CA PRO A 38 -13.66 -12.47 -2.40
C PRO A 38 -14.66 -12.04 -3.47
N THR A 39 -15.75 -12.78 -3.57
CA THR A 39 -16.94 -12.36 -4.31
C THR A 39 -17.62 -11.19 -3.61
N ASP A 40 -18.46 -10.45 -4.33
CA ASP A 40 -19.22 -9.33 -3.74
C ASP A 40 -20.15 -9.83 -2.62
N ALA A 41 -20.71 -11.02 -2.75
CA ALA A 41 -21.55 -11.65 -1.72
C ALA A 41 -20.74 -11.95 -0.44
N GLU A 42 -19.51 -12.48 -0.57
CA GLU A 42 -18.63 -12.72 0.57
C GLU A 42 -18.23 -11.42 1.24
N GLN A 43 -17.91 -10.37 0.48
CA GLN A 43 -17.61 -9.05 1.02
C GLN A 43 -18.80 -8.48 1.81
N ALA A 44 -20.01 -8.55 1.24
CA ALA A 44 -21.23 -8.08 1.89
C ALA A 44 -21.49 -8.86 3.20
N ALA A 45 -21.33 -10.17 3.20
CA ALA A 45 -21.50 -11.02 4.38
C ALA A 45 -20.47 -10.67 5.48
N LEU A 46 -19.20 -10.44 5.10
CA LEU A 46 -18.15 -10.03 6.05
C LEU A 46 -18.43 -8.65 6.66
N VAL A 47 -18.91 -7.69 5.87
CA VAL A 47 -19.32 -6.36 6.35
C VAL A 47 -20.51 -6.49 7.30
N ALA A 48 -21.53 -7.26 6.94
CA ALA A 48 -22.70 -7.50 7.81
C ALA A 48 -22.29 -8.13 9.14
N ALA A 49 -21.43 -9.15 9.12
CA ALA A 49 -20.88 -9.78 10.33
C ALA A 49 -20.06 -8.78 11.17
N PHE A 50 -19.24 -7.94 10.52
CA PHE A 50 -18.50 -6.88 11.21
C PHE A 50 -19.43 -5.87 11.89
N MET A 51 -20.51 -5.47 11.22
CA MET A 51 -21.50 -4.53 11.76
C MET A 51 -22.35 -5.15 12.86
N ALA A 52 -22.71 -6.41 12.76
CA ALA A 52 -23.52 -7.12 13.77
C ALA A 52 -22.73 -7.52 15.02
N ARG A 53 -21.39 -7.65 14.91
CA ARG A 53 -20.58 -8.11 16.05
C ARG A 53 -20.68 -7.17 17.22
N GLU A 54 -21.21 -7.64 18.35
CA GLU A 54 -21.13 -6.89 19.59
C GLU A 54 -19.65 -6.65 19.95
N MET A 55 -19.35 -5.39 20.29
CA MET A 55 -18.01 -5.04 20.72
C MET A 55 -17.84 -5.52 22.16
N PRO A 56 -17.01 -6.54 22.43
CA PRO A 56 -16.67 -6.89 23.80
C PRO A 56 -16.18 -5.61 24.49
N PHE A 57 -16.71 -5.34 25.65
CA PHE A 57 -16.33 -4.16 26.43
C PHE A 57 -16.85 -2.78 25.94
N ALA A 58 -17.73 -2.71 24.91
CA ALA A 58 -18.31 -1.43 24.49
C ALA A 58 -19.04 -0.71 25.61
N ARG A 59 -19.64 -1.48 26.55
CA ARG A 59 -20.39 -0.97 27.72
C ARG A 59 -19.48 -0.59 28.91
N LEU A 60 -18.18 -0.91 28.85
CA LEU A 60 -17.26 -0.56 29.93
C LEU A 60 -16.82 0.91 29.84
N PRO A 61 -16.65 1.60 30.99
CA PRO A 61 -16.04 2.91 31.03
C PRO A 61 -14.69 2.93 30.30
N SER A 62 -14.38 4.01 29.63
CA SER A 62 -13.22 4.14 28.73
C SER A 62 -11.88 3.80 29.38
N VAL A 63 -11.75 4.07 30.68
CA VAL A 63 -10.53 3.77 31.46
C VAL A 63 -10.33 2.27 31.60
N PHE A 64 -11.37 1.53 32.03
CA PHE A 64 -11.31 0.06 32.18
C PHE A 64 -11.10 -0.62 30.82
N ARG A 65 -11.79 -0.14 29.79
CA ARG A 65 -11.61 -0.65 28.42
C ARG A 65 -10.17 -0.49 27.93
N ARG A 66 -9.55 0.67 28.17
CA ARG A 66 -8.14 0.92 27.80
C ARG A 66 -7.18 0.03 28.56
N ALA A 67 -7.38 -0.15 29.86
CA ALA A 67 -6.54 -1.02 30.68
C ALA A 67 -6.62 -2.49 30.22
N LEU A 68 -7.84 -2.97 29.95
CA LEU A 68 -8.08 -4.34 29.52
C LEU A 68 -7.51 -4.61 28.12
N LEU A 69 -7.72 -3.67 27.17
CA LEU A 69 -7.11 -3.74 25.85
C LEU A 69 -5.58 -3.72 25.92
N ARG A 70 -4.99 -2.89 26.80
CA ARG A 70 -3.53 -2.91 27.02
C ARG A 70 -3.03 -4.25 27.53
N PHE A 71 -3.77 -4.89 28.41
CA PHE A 71 -3.41 -6.21 28.94
C PHE A 71 -3.48 -7.30 27.86
N PHE A 72 -4.60 -7.40 27.12
CA PHE A 72 -4.78 -8.41 26.07
C PHE A 72 -3.82 -8.22 24.87
N LEU A 73 -3.52 -6.97 24.55
CA LEU A 73 -2.62 -6.63 23.45
C LEU A 73 -1.13 -6.59 23.84
N ARG A 74 -0.82 -6.90 25.11
CA ARG A 74 0.56 -6.90 25.61
C ARG A 74 1.41 -7.94 24.86
N GLY A 75 2.48 -7.44 24.20
CA GLY A 75 3.41 -8.29 23.46
C GLY A 75 2.94 -8.68 22.05
N SER A 76 1.77 -8.22 21.59
CA SER A 76 1.38 -8.29 20.19
C SER A 76 2.24 -7.35 19.33
N VAL A 77 2.77 -7.87 18.22
CA VAL A 77 3.58 -7.08 17.25
C VAL A 77 2.68 -6.16 16.45
N LEU A 78 1.54 -6.67 15.96
CA LEU A 78 0.58 -5.89 15.18
C LEU A 78 -0.07 -4.79 16.03
N ALA A 79 -0.52 -5.14 17.26
CA ALA A 79 -1.10 -4.15 18.15
C ALA A 79 -0.11 -3.07 18.61
N ARG A 80 1.18 -3.38 18.67
CA ARG A 80 2.21 -2.38 18.94
C ARG A 80 2.29 -1.36 17.80
N GLY A 81 2.35 -1.83 16.55
CA GLY A 81 2.33 -0.97 15.37
C GLY A 81 1.09 -0.08 15.33
N ILE A 82 -0.11 -0.65 15.54
CA ILE A 82 -1.37 0.11 15.57
C ILE A 82 -1.38 1.15 16.70
N ARG A 83 -0.82 0.83 17.87
CA ARG A 83 -0.77 1.77 19.00
C ARG A 83 0.25 2.89 18.81
N SER A 84 1.39 2.61 18.17
CA SER A 84 2.37 3.66 17.87
C SER A 84 1.84 4.72 16.92
N ALA A 85 0.79 4.40 16.16
CA ALA A 85 0.08 5.31 15.26
C ALA A 85 -1.00 6.17 15.94
N GLN A 86 -1.10 6.14 17.29
CA GLN A 86 -2.14 6.88 18.00
C GLN A 86 -2.05 8.38 17.74
N GLY A 87 -3.06 8.95 17.09
CA GLY A 87 -3.10 10.37 16.72
C GLY A 87 -2.19 10.77 15.55
N THR A 88 -1.51 9.79 14.91
CA THR A 88 -0.63 9.97 13.76
C THR A 88 -0.97 8.98 12.65
N PHE A 89 -0.11 8.85 11.64
CA PHE A 89 -0.25 7.84 10.59
C PHE A 89 0.39 6.51 11.02
N LEU A 90 -0.12 5.42 10.43
CA LEU A 90 0.44 4.08 10.60
C LEU A 90 1.73 3.97 9.77
N GLY A 91 2.87 3.72 10.41
CA GLY A 91 4.15 3.60 9.71
C GLY A 91 4.17 2.48 8.66
N GLY A 92 5.00 2.65 7.63
CA GLY A 92 5.04 1.77 6.45
C GLY A 92 5.24 0.28 6.80
N MET A 93 6.16 -0.03 7.72
CA MET A 93 6.38 -1.43 8.17
C MET A 93 5.25 -1.97 9.01
N SER A 94 4.58 -1.14 9.83
CA SER A 94 3.40 -1.57 10.59
C SER A 94 2.23 -1.93 9.65
N THR A 95 2.01 -1.12 8.61
CA THR A 95 1.03 -1.40 7.55
C THR A 95 1.42 -2.66 6.77
N TYR A 96 2.71 -2.85 6.49
CA TYR A 96 3.21 -4.04 5.81
C TYR A 96 2.89 -5.34 6.55
N LEU A 97 3.11 -5.38 7.85
CA LEU A 97 2.78 -6.56 8.66
C LEU A 97 1.29 -6.94 8.60
N LEU A 98 0.39 -5.96 8.48
CA LEU A 98 -1.04 -6.23 8.28
C LEU A 98 -1.31 -6.91 6.92
N LYS A 99 -0.52 -6.61 5.88
CA LYS A 99 -0.68 -7.20 4.55
C LYS A 99 -0.28 -8.66 4.46
N LEU A 100 0.48 -9.18 5.42
CA LEU A 100 0.89 -10.59 5.45
C LEU A 100 -0.30 -11.57 5.59
N GLY A 101 -1.33 -11.16 6.33
CA GLY A 101 -2.46 -12.03 6.67
C GLY A 101 -2.10 -13.08 7.75
N PRO A 102 -3.09 -13.81 8.30
CA PRO A 102 -2.92 -14.65 9.47
C PRO A 102 -1.96 -15.83 9.24
N ASP A 103 -1.93 -16.37 8.01
CA ASP A 103 -1.20 -17.60 7.70
C ASP A 103 0.27 -17.36 7.33
N ASN A 104 0.67 -16.10 7.12
CA ASN A 104 2.03 -15.71 6.76
C ASN A 104 2.78 -15.02 7.90
N LEU A 105 2.15 -14.86 9.06
CA LEU A 105 2.83 -14.41 10.26
C LEU A 105 3.68 -15.52 10.83
N GLY A 106 5.00 -15.30 10.92
CA GLY A 106 5.95 -16.27 11.46
C GLY A 106 5.74 -16.54 12.95
N ALA A 107 5.97 -17.77 13.37
CA ALA A 107 5.82 -18.17 14.78
C ALA A 107 6.72 -17.36 15.73
N ALA A 108 7.85 -16.84 15.23
CA ALA A 108 8.80 -16.07 16.03
C ALA A 108 8.31 -14.65 16.41
N TYR A 109 7.31 -14.11 15.70
CA TYR A 109 6.82 -12.74 15.89
C TYR A 109 5.29 -12.60 15.94
N ALA A 110 4.53 -13.72 15.88
CA ALA A 110 3.08 -13.71 15.96
C ALA A 110 2.57 -14.47 17.18
N LYS A 111 1.75 -13.81 17.96
CA LYS A 111 0.93 -14.42 19.02
C LYS A 111 -0.45 -14.80 18.47
N PRO A 112 -1.25 -15.63 19.19
CA PRO A 112 -2.63 -15.90 18.78
C PRO A 112 -3.45 -14.65 18.50
N ILE A 113 -3.28 -13.60 19.31
CA ILE A 113 -3.96 -12.30 19.11
C ILE A 113 -3.51 -11.59 17.82
N ASP A 114 -2.24 -11.71 17.41
CA ASP A 114 -1.76 -11.17 16.13
C ASP A 114 -2.46 -11.84 14.95
N ARG A 115 -2.67 -13.17 15.01
CA ARG A 115 -3.39 -13.92 13.98
C ARG A 115 -4.88 -13.52 13.91
N GLN A 116 -5.51 -13.28 15.06
CA GLN A 116 -6.90 -12.79 15.13
C GLN A 116 -7.01 -11.38 14.53
N ILE A 117 -6.06 -10.49 14.84
CA ILE A 117 -6.00 -9.14 14.23
C ILE A 117 -5.82 -9.28 12.72
N ALA A 118 -4.84 -10.09 12.27
CA ALA A 118 -4.55 -10.29 10.85
C ALA A 118 -5.71 -10.93 10.06
N ALA A 119 -6.58 -11.69 10.73
CA ALA A 119 -7.79 -12.28 10.13
C ALA A 119 -9.01 -11.34 10.17
N SER A 120 -8.91 -10.18 10.79
CA SER A 120 -10.05 -9.25 10.91
C SER A 120 -10.38 -8.57 9.58
N LEU A 121 -11.66 -8.21 9.39
CA LEU A 121 -12.12 -7.55 8.16
C LEU A 121 -11.35 -6.25 7.83
N PRO A 122 -11.03 -5.34 8.77
CA PRO A 122 -10.24 -4.16 8.46
C PRO A 122 -8.84 -4.50 7.92
N VAL A 123 -8.20 -5.56 8.41
CA VAL A 123 -6.89 -6.02 7.93
C VAL A 123 -7.02 -6.73 6.58
N LEU A 124 -8.07 -7.50 6.37
CA LEU A 124 -8.37 -8.10 5.08
C LEU A 124 -8.59 -7.00 4.01
N ALA A 125 -9.27 -5.90 4.36
CA ALA A 125 -9.45 -4.76 3.46
C ALA A 125 -8.12 -4.10 3.05
N VAL A 126 -7.12 -4.04 3.94
CA VAL A 126 -5.76 -3.57 3.58
C VAL A 126 -5.09 -4.50 2.56
N ARG A 127 -5.35 -5.80 2.61
CA ARG A 127 -4.83 -6.77 1.63
C ARG A 127 -5.52 -6.63 0.28
N TRP A 128 -6.86 -6.44 0.26
CA TRP A 128 -7.61 -6.13 -0.97
C TRP A 128 -7.09 -4.86 -1.61
N ARG A 129 -6.92 -3.80 -0.82
CA ARG A 129 -6.38 -2.53 -1.28
C ARG A 129 -5.06 -2.69 -2.01
N LEU A 130 -4.11 -3.43 -1.44
CA LEU A 130 -2.83 -3.69 -2.09
C LEU A 130 -3.01 -4.43 -3.42
N ALA A 131 -3.82 -5.48 -3.46
CA ALA A 131 -4.06 -6.26 -4.67
C ALA A 131 -4.73 -5.42 -5.77
N ASP A 132 -5.71 -4.59 -5.40
CA ASP A 132 -6.41 -3.70 -6.33
C ASP A 132 -5.48 -2.59 -6.84
N MET A 133 -4.69 -1.97 -5.96
CA MET A 133 -3.73 -0.94 -6.37
C MET A 133 -2.67 -1.49 -7.34
N ALA A 134 -2.10 -2.67 -7.06
CA ALA A 134 -1.15 -3.32 -7.95
C ALA A 134 -1.76 -3.61 -9.33
N ARG A 135 -3.00 -4.11 -9.36
CA ARG A 135 -3.74 -4.38 -10.60
C ARG A 135 -4.04 -3.10 -11.38
N LEU A 136 -4.54 -2.05 -10.72
CA LEU A 136 -4.81 -0.77 -11.35
C LEU A 136 -3.54 -0.15 -11.95
N LEU A 137 -2.39 -0.26 -11.26
CA LEU A 137 -1.09 0.18 -11.78
C LEU A 137 -0.70 -0.62 -13.03
N ALA A 138 -0.76 -1.95 -12.97
CA ALA A 138 -0.42 -2.82 -14.10
C ALA A 138 -1.34 -2.58 -15.31
N ASP A 139 -2.66 -2.49 -15.09
CA ASP A 139 -3.67 -2.24 -16.12
C ASP A 139 -3.43 -0.88 -16.80
N ARG A 140 -3.08 0.15 -16.03
CA ARG A 140 -2.82 1.49 -16.58
C ARG A 140 -1.51 1.56 -17.35
N LEU A 141 -0.49 0.83 -16.88
CA LEU A 141 0.82 0.82 -17.51
C LEU A 141 0.86 0.02 -18.81
N ALA A 142 0.17 -1.13 -18.89
CA ALA A 142 0.30 -2.04 -20.03
C ALA A 142 0.13 -1.34 -21.39
N PRO A 143 -0.94 -0.58 -21.69
CA PRO A 143 -1.08 0.11 -22.97
C PRO A 143 -0.03 1.19 -23.21
N LEU A 144 0.46 1.87 -22.18
CA LEU A 144 1.52 2.88 -22.31
C LEU A 144 2.86 2.23 -22.66
N LEU A 145 3.17 1.08 -22.05
CA LEU A 145 4.38 0.32 -22.32
C LEU A 145 4.35 -0.30 -23.72
N GLU A 146 3.18 -0.73 -24.20
CA GLU A 146 2.99 -1.19 -25.58
C GLU A 146 3.23 -0.06 -26.60
N ALA A 147 2.63 1.11 -26.36
CA ALA A 147 2.72 2.25 -27.26
C ALA A 147 4.14 2.87 -27.32
N ARG A 148 4.94 2.72 -26.26
CA ARG A 148 6.26 3.33 -26.13
C ARG A 148 7.32 2.28 -25.81
N ALA A 149 7.61 1.42 -26.80
CA ALA A 149 8.61 0.38 -26.68
C ALA A 149 9.99 0.98 -26.31
N GLY A 150 10.68 0.35 -25.36
CA GLY A 150 12.01 0.77 -24.91
C GLY A 150 12.06 2.01 -24.00
N ALA A 151 10.99 2.81 -23.87
CA ALA A 151 11.00 3.95 -22.97
C ALA A 151 11.18 3.49 -21.49
N PRO A 152 12.00 4.17 -20.68
CA PRO A 152 12.14 3.83 -19.26
C PRO A 152 10.80 3.91 -18.53
N LEU A 153 10.64 3.10 -17.46
CA LEU A 153 9.47 3.13 -16.59
C LEU A 153 9.84 3.70 -15.22
N ARG A 154 9.04 4.66 -14.73
CA ARG A 154 9.16 5.19 -13.37
C ARG A 154 7.87 5.07 -12.59
N PHE A 155 7.93 4.37 -11.47
CA PHE A 155 6.92 4.45 -10.42
C PHE A 155 7.31 5.58 -9.46
N VAL A 156 6.35 6.43 -9.12
CA VAL A 156 6.51 7.51 -8.13
C VAL A 156 5.56 7.21 -6.97
N ASN A 157 6.10 6.56 -5.95
CA ASN A 157 5.32 6.05 -4.82
C ASN A 157 5.39 7.02 -3.65
N ILE A 158 4.26 7.65 -3.28
CA ILE A 158 4.18 8.66 -2.22
C ILE A 158 3.68 8.02 -0.93
N ALA A 159 4.53 8.02 0.11
CA ALA A 159 4.25 7.51 1.44
C ALA A 159 3.77 6.04 1.44
N GLY A 160 4.31 5.22 0.54
CA GLY A 160 3.95 3.81 0.39
C GLY A 160 4.83 2.85 1.18
N GLY A 161 5.72 3.35 2.02
CA GLY A 161 6.63 2.53 2.82
C GLY A 161 7.49 1.62 1.94
N PRO A 162 7.26 0.28 1.96
CA PRO A 162 8.01 -0.67 1.12
C PRO A 162 7.65 -0.64 -0.38
N ALA A 163 6.75 0.22 -0.84
CA ALA A 163 6.25 0.31 -2.22
C ALA A 163 5.70 -1.02 -2.77
N MET A 164 4.96 -1.76 -1.94
CA MET A 164 4.46 -3.08 -2.32
C MET A 164 3.46 -3.05 -3.48
N ASP A 165 2.70 -1.99 -3.66
CA ASP A 165 1.82 -1.78 -4.81
C ASP A 165 2.62 -1.72 -6.12
N SER A 166 3.72 -0.96 -6.14
CA SER A 166 4.63 -0.84 -7.29
C SER A 166 5.35 -2.17 -7.58
N LEU A 167 5.88 -2.84 -6.54
CA LEU A 167 6.53 -4.15 -6.68
C LEU A 167 5.54 -5.21 -7.18
N ASN A 168 4.31 -5.23 -6.66
CA ASN A 168 3.30 -6.18 -7.11
C ASN A 168 2.76 -5.86 -8.51
N ALA A 169 2.73 -4.59 -8.93
CA ALA A 169 2.44 -4.23 -10.31
C ALA A 169 3.50 -4.78 -11.28
N LEU A 170 4.79 -4.72 -10.89
CA LEU A 170 5.87 -5.36 -11.67
C LEU A 170 5.73 -6.87 -11.71
N LEU A 171 5.37 -7.54 -10.60
CA LEU A 171 5.14 -8.98 -10.57
C LEU A 171 3.99 -9.39 -11.49
N LEU A 172 2.90 -8.62 -11.50
CA LEU A 172 1.77 -8.84 -12.41
C LEU A 172 2.20 -8.68 -13.89
N LEU A 173 2.92 -7.61 -14.22
CA LEU A 173 3.41 -7.38 -15.58
C LEU A 173 4.43 -8.45 -16.00
N ALA A 174 5.35 -8.83 -15.12
CA ALA A 174 6.36 -9.87 -15.42
C ALA A 174 5.72 -11.25 -15.65
N ARG A 175 4.65 -11.57 -14.92
CA ARG A 175 3.89 -12.81 -15.09
C ARG A 175 3.04 -12.80 -16.37
N ASP A 176 2.25 -11.74 -16.58
CA ASP A 176 1.19 -11.72 -17.58
C ASP A 176 1.65 -11.13 -18.93
N ARG A 177 2.64 -10.23 -18.91
CA ARG A 177 3.13 -9.46 -20.06
C ARG A 177 4.66 -9.25 -20.02
N PRO A 178 5.50 -10.30 -19.88
CA PRO A 178 6.93 -10.15 -19.66
C PRO A 178 7.65 -9.35 -20.76
N ALA A 179 7.17 -9.42 -22.00
CA ALA A 179 7.73 -8.69 -23.13
C ALA A 179 7.71 -7.14 -22.91
N LEU A 180 6.76 -6.63 -22.13
CA LEU A 180 6.66 -5.20 -21.86
C LEU A 180 7.78 -4.67 -20.96
N LEU A 181 8.42 -5.55 -20.20
CA LEU A 181 9.52 -5.21 -19.28
C LEU A 181 10.90 -5.55 -19.86
N SER A 182 10.96 -6.32 -20.95
CA SER A 182 12.23 -6.78 -21.56
C SER A 182 13.06 -5.60 -22.05
N GLY A 183 14.32 -5.53 -21.60
CA GLY A 183 15.27 -4.49 -21.99
C GLY A 183 14.91 -3.07 -21.52
N ARG A 184 13.92 -2.94 -20.64
CA ARG A 184 13.45 -1.67 -20.12
C ARG A 184 14.06 -1.38 -18.75
N ALA A 185 14.66 -0.20 -18.59
CA ALA A 185 15.06 0.29 -17.28
C ALA A 185 13.83 0.68 -16.46
N VAL A 186 13.71 0.13 -15.26
CA VAL A 186 12.62 0.41 -14.32
C VAL A 186 13.16 1.06 -13.05
N ALA A 187 12.59 2.19 -12.65
CA ALA A 187 12.88 2.81 -11.36
C ALA A 187 11.61 2.93 -10.50
N ILE A 188 11.73 2.60 -9.22
CA ILE A 188 10.72 2.84 -8.20
C ILE A 188 11.24 3.93 -7.28
N GLU A 189 10.70 5.13 -7.39
CA GLU A 189 11.05 6.28 -6.55
C GLU A 189 10.10 6.30 -5.35
N VAL A 190 10.58 5.96 -4.17
CA VAL A 190 9.77 5.93 -2.94
C VAL A 190 9.98 7.23 -2.19
N LEU A 191 8.98 8.09 -2.23
CA LEU A 191 8.94 9.37 -1.53
C LEU A 191 8.29 9.15 -0.16
N ASP A 192 9.11 8.96 0.89
CA ASP A 192 8.63 8.64 2.23
C ASP A 192 9.50 9.32 3.30
N GLY A 193 8.87 9.76 4.38
CA GLY A 193 9.58 10.31 5.54
C GLY A 193 10.25 9.25 6.41
N ASP A 194 9.80 7.99 6.32
CA ASP A 194 10.39 6.85 7.04
C ASP A 194 11.43 6.13 6.15
N THR A 195 12.48 5.63 6.76
CA THR A 195 13.54 4.88 6.07
C THR A 195 13.35 3.37 6.12
N GLY A 196 12.66 2.86 7.13
CA GLY A 196 12.51 1.41 7.39
C GLY A 196 11.73 0.71 6.28
N GLY A 197 10.62 1.32 5.85
CA GLY A 197 9.80 0.83 4.76
C GLY A 197 10.57 0.74 3.44
N PRO A 198 11.11 1.84 2.93
CA PRO A 198 11.90 1.85 1.68
C PRO A 198 13.11 0.91 1.71
N THR A 199 13.81 0.81 2.85
CA THR A 199 14.92 -0.14 3.02
C THR A 199 14.45 -1.60 2.86
N PHE A 200 13.31 -1.93 3.46
CA PHE A 200 12.71 -3.26 3.28
C PHE A 200 12.29 -3.47 1.82
N GLY A 201 11.67 -2.48 1.17
CA GLY A 201 11.30 -2.52 -0.24
C GLY A 201 12.47 -2.79 -1.17
N ALA A 202 13.61 -2.12 -0.95
CA ALA A 202 14.83 -2.35 -1.72
C ALA A 202 15.37 -3.79 -1.55
N ARG A 203 15.35 -4.31 -0.32
CA ARG A 203 15.73 -5.70 -0.04
C ARG A 203 14.75 -6.71 -0.65
N ALA A 204 13.46 -6.38 -0.64
CA ALA A 204 12.43 -7.19 -1.28
C ALA A 204 12.64 -7.24 -2.80
N LEU A 205 12.89 -6.10 -3.44
CA LEU A 205 13.22 -6.05 -4.86
C LEU A 205 14.48 -6.89 -5.17
N ALA A 206 15.55 -6.76 -4.39
CA ALA A 206 16.76 -7.55 -4.57
C ALA A 206 16.49 -9.06 -4.49
N ALA A 207 15.66 -9.51 -3.53
CA ALA A 207 15.27 -10.91 -3.43
C ALA A 207 14.41 -11.39 -4.60
N LEU A 208 13.51 -10.55 -5.10
CA LEU A 208 12.65 -10.84 -6.26
C LEU A 208 13.42 -10.78 -7.59
N SER A 209 14.58 -10.14 -7.63
CA SER A 209 15.46 -10.05 -8.81
C SER A 209 16.61 -11.07 -8.78
N ALA A 210 16.72 -11.89 -7.74
CA ALA A 210 17.75 -12.95 -7.65
C ALA A 210 17.57 -13.99 -8.75
N PRO A 211 18.63 -14.75 -9.11
CA PRO A 211 18.53 -15.82 -10.10
C PRO A 211 17.37 -16.78 -9.83
N GLY A 212 16.50 -16.98 -10.81
CA GLY A 212 15.31 -17.83 -10.70
C GLY A 212 14.11 -17.19 -10.01
N ALA A 213 14.22 -15.93 -9.54
CA ALA A 213 13.10 -15.18 -8.96
C ALA A 213 12.26 -14.48 -10.04
N PRO A 214 11.00 -14.10 -9.74
CA PRO A 214 10.04 -13.57 -10.72
C PRO A 214 10.49 -12.33 -11.50
N LEU A 215 11.31 -11.47 -10.91
CA LEU A 215 11.82 -10.25 -11.54
C LEU A 215 13.28 -10.37 -12.00
N HIS A 216 13.85 -11.58 -12.06
CA HIS A 216 15.25 -11.80 -12.43
C HIS A 216 15.64 -11.15 -13.77
N ALA A 217 14.74 -11.16 -14.77
CA ALA A 217 14.99 -10.59 -16.08
C ALA A 217 14.63 -9.09 -16.20
N VAL A 218 14.23 -8.45 -15.11
CA VAL A 218 13.81 -7.04 -15.09
C VAL A 218 14.93 -6.17 -14.52
N ASP A 219 15.43 -5.19 -15.29
CA ASP A 219 16.38 -4.19 -14.78
C ASP A 219 15.62 -3.16 -13.92
N ALA A 220 15.37 -3.51 -12.66
CA ALA A 220 14.61 -2.68 -11.73
C ALA A 220 15.47 -2.20 -10.56
N ARG A 221 15.28 -0.95 -10.17
CA ARG A 221 15.93 -0.31 -9.02
C ARG A 221 14.91 0.40 -8.15
N LEU A 222 15.15 0.43 -6.84
CA LEU A 222 14.33 1.19 -5.89
C LEU A 222 15.21 2.25 -5.23
N HIS A 223 14.74 3.48 -5.29
CA HIS A 223 15.40 4.64 -4.70
C HIS A 223 14.49 5.25 -3.63
N HIS A 224 15.04 5.52 -2.46
CA HIS A 224 14.35 6.25 -1.39
C HIS A 224 14.67 7.73 -1.48
N VAL A 225 13.64 8.54 -1.51
CA VAL A 225 13.70 10.00 -1.44
C VAL A 225 13.04 10.43 -0.14
N VAL A 226 13.79 10.97 0.82
CA VAL A 226 13.22 11.51 2.05
C VAL A 226 12.24 12.62 1.70
N TYR A 227 10.99 12.47 2.10
CA TYR A 227 9.90 13.29 1.61
C TYR A 227 8.89 13.68 2.71
N ASP A 228 8.55 14.95 2.73
CA ASP A 228 7.39 15.49 3.42
C ASP A 228 6.35 15.93 2.37
N TRP A 229 5.17 15.34 2.40
CA TRP A 229 4.10 15.69 1.47
C TRP A 229 3.52 17.11 1.63
N ASN A 230 3.88 17.83 2.69
CA ASN A 230 3.57 19.25 2.82
C ASN A 230 4.52 20.14 2.00
N ASP A 231 5.61 19.58 1.47
CA ASP A 231 6.57 20.25 0.59
C ASP A 231 6.82 19.46 -0.70
N PRO A 232 6.09 19.71 -1.78
CA PRO A 232 6.15 18.92 -3.00
C PRO A 232 7.37 19.21 -3.90
N ARG A 233 8.35 19.99 -3.47
CA ARG A 233 9.53 20.34 -4.29
C ARG A 233 10.30 19.11 -4.79
N ARG A 234 10.48 18.09 -3.93
CA ARG A 234 11.17 16.86 -4.34
C ARG A 234 10.35 16.03 -5.32
N LEU A 235 9.02 15.99 -5.17
CA LEU A 235 8.13 15.35 -6.13
C LEU A 235 8.26 16.00 -7.51
N ARG A 236 8.27 17.33 -7.57
CA ARG A 236 8.51 18.06 -8.84
C ARG A 236 9.84 17.65 -9.48
N GLY A 237 10.92 17.57 -8.70
CA GLY A 237 12.23 17.15 -9.20
C GLY A 237 12.19 15.74 -9.80
N VAL A 238 11.67 14.77 -9.08
CA VAL A 238 11.55 13.37 -9.54
C VAL A 238 10.73 13.27 -10.84
N LEU A 239 9.64 14.01 -10.93
CA LEU A 239 8.79 14.00 -12.13
C LEU A 239 9.43 14.75 -13.32
N ALA A 240 10.14 15.84 -13.05
CA ALA A 240 10.90 16.57 -14.07
C ALA A 240 12.04 15.70 -14.65
N ASP A 241 12.74 14.94 -13.79
CA ASP A 241 13.78 13.99 -14.22
C ASP A 241 13.16 12.84 -15.04
N ALA A 242 12.00 12.32 -14.64
CA ALA A 242 11.27 11.32 -15.41
C ALA A 242 10.89 11.85 -16.80
N ARG A 243 10.39 13.08 -16.87
CA ARG A 243 10.04 13.77 -18.12
C ARG A 243 11.27 14.00 -19.01
N ALA A 244 12.36 14.48 -18.44
CA ALA A 244 13.61 14.72 -19.19
C ALA A 244 14.20 13.41 -19.75
N ALA A 245 14.06 12.29 -19.04
CA ALA A 245 14.46 10.96 -19.49
C ALA A 245 13.47 10.36 -20.51
N GLY A 246 12.38 11.03 -20.88
CA GLY A 246 11.31 10.47 -21.70
C GLY A 246 10.65 9.23 -21.11
N ALA A 247 10.67 9.08 -19.79
CA ALA A 247 10.14 7.90 -19.12
C ALA A 247 8.60 7.88 -19.13
N ILE A 248 8.03 6.67 -19.13
CA ILE A 248 6.64 6.46 -18.75
C ILE A 248 6.60 6.55 -17.23
N ALA A 249 5.86 7.51 -16.69
CA ALA A 249 5.75 7.71 -15.25
C ALA A 249 4.33 7.46 -14.75
N ILE A 250 4.21 6.84 -13.56
CA ILE A 250 2.95 6.61 -12.89
C ILE A 250 3.10 6.87 -11.39
N GLY A 251 2.14 7.59 -10.80
CA GLY A 251 2.14 7.89 -9.38
C GLY A 251 1.23 6.98 -8.58
N SER A 252 1.61 6.66 -7.33
CA SER A 252 0.74 5.95 -6.40
C SER A 252 0.88 6.45 -4.97
N SER A 253 -0.21 6.36 -4.20
CA SER A 253 -0.24 6.53 -2.74
C SER A 253 -1.21 5.54 -2.12
N GLU A 254 -0.71 4.37 -1.78
CA GLU A 254 -1.50 3.29 -1.16
C GLU A 254 -1.46 3.43 0.37
N GLY A 255 -2.51 4.02 0.95
CA GLY A 255 -2.63 4.21 2.40
C GLY A 255 -1.73 5.31 2.98
N GLY A 256 -1.40 6.32 2.18
CA GLY A 256 -0.54 7.43 2.55
C GLY A 256 -1.23 8.78 2.42
N LEU A 257 -0.81 9.58 1.44
CA LEU A 257 -1.23 10.98 1.25
C LEU A 257 -2.75 11.18 1.26
N PHE A 258 -3.52 10.35 0.54
CA PHE A 258 -4.97 10.55 0.43
C PHE A 258 -5.75 10.10 1.67
N GLU A 259 -5.15 9.32 2.55
CA GLU A 259 -5.78 8.88 3.80
C GLU A 259 -5.47 9.82 4.98
N TYR A 260 -4.24 10.36 5.04
CA TYR A 260 -3.74 11.11 6.18
C TYR A 260 -3.47 12.60 5.88
N GLY A 261 -3.10 12.93 4.66
CA GLY A 261 -2.79 14.29 4.24
C GLY A 261 -3.97 15.25 4.42
N THR A 262 -3.67 16.53 4.63
CA THR A 262 -4.67 17.60 4.58
C THR A 262 -5.13 17.79 3.13
N ASP A 263 -6.24 18.49 2.94
CA ASP A 263 -6.72 18.83 1.60
C ASP A 263 -5.67 19.66 0.86
N ASP A 264 -5.05 20.63 1.54
CA ASP A 264 -3.97 21.46 0.97
C ASP A 264 -2.76 20.62 0.55
N ALA A 265 -2.34 19.64 1.38
CA ALA A 265 -1.25 18.74 1.02
C ALA A 265 -1.58 17.90 -0.21
N ILE A 266 -2.81 17.38 -0.32
CA ILE A 266 -3.27 16.63 -1.49
C ILE A 266 -3.23 17.53 -2.73
N LEU A 267 -3.81 18.72 -2.66
CA LEU A 267 -3.85 19.66 -3.78
C LEU A 267 -2.44 20.07 -4.21
N ALA A 268 -1.56 20.42 -3.26
CA ALA A 268 -0.18 20.79 -3.55
C ALA A 268 0.61 19.68 -4.29
N ASN A 269 0.42 18.41 -3.89
CA ASN A 269 1.05 17.27 -4.57
C ASN A 269 0.46 17.04 -5.96
N LEU A 270 -0.86 17.15 -6.12
CA LEU A 270 -1.52 16.98 -7.41
C LEU A 270 -1.18 18.11 -8.38
N THR A 271 -1.09 19.35 -7.91
CA THR A 271 -0.59 20.50 -8.70
C THR A 271 0.84 20.25 -9.16
N ALA A 272 1.73 19.85 -8.24
CA ALA A 272 3.11 19.54 -8.57
C ALA A 272 3.23 18.42 -9.61
N ALA A 273 2.40 17.39 -9.50
CA ALA A 273 2.37 16.28 -10.45
C ALA A 273 1.89 16.74 -11.83
N ARG A 274 0.83 17.54 -11.90
CA ARG A 274 0.28 18.05 -13.16
C ARG A 274 1.26 18.97 -13.90
N GLU A 275 2.00 19.81 -13.16
CA GLU A 275 2.95 20.76 -13.75
C GLU A 275 4.24 20.09 -14.24
N ALA A 276 4.74 19.09 -13.53
CA ALA A 276 6.05 18.51 -13.78
C ALA A 276 6.02 17.23 -14.63
N ALA A 277 4.94 16.44 -14.57
CA ALA A 277 4.84 15.17 -15.27
C ALA A 277 4.51 15.33 -16.78
N LEU A 278 4.60 14.20 -17.50
CA LEU A 278 4.09 14.10 -18.87
C LEU A 278 2.55 14.03 -18.87
N PRO A 279 1.89 14.41 -19.97
CA PRO A 279 0.42 14.44 -20.07
C PRO A 279 -0.26 13.08 -19.85
N ASP A 280 0.44 11.98 -20.11
CA ASP A 280 -0.03 10.60 -19.92
C ASP A 280 0.13 10.09 -18.47
N PHE A 281 0.69 10.91 -17.57
CA PHE A 281 0.83 10.60 -16.16
C PHE A 281 -0.53 10.32 -15.50
N ALA A 282 -0.58 9.27 -14.70
CA ALA A 282 -1.73 8.97 -13.87
C ALA A 282 -1.30 8.93 -12.41
N MET A 283 -2.18 9.38 -11.52
CA MET A 283 -2.01 9.23 -10.07
C MET A 283 -3.05 8.27 -9.52
N LEU A 284 -2.62 7.25 -8.80
CA LEU A 284 -3.47 6.24 -8.18
C LEU A 284 -3.44 6.38 -6.66
N GLY A 285 -4.51 5.99 -6.01
CA GLY A 285 -4.51 6.02 -4.56
C GLY A 285 -5.73 5.39 -3.91
N SER A 286 -5.68 5.29 -2.60
CA SER A 286 -6.79 4.81 -1.78
C SER A 286 -7.44 5.97 -1.03
N VAL A 287 -8.77 6.03 -1.08
CA VAL A 287 -9.59 7.06 -0.44
C VAL A 287 -10.42 6.41 0.65
N THR A 288 -10.23 6.83 1.90
CA THR A 288 -11.01 6.31 3.03
C THR A 288 -12.47 6.72 2.87
N ARG A 289 -13.38 5.73 2.92
CA ARG A 289 -14.83 5.94 2.85
C ARG A 289 -15.35 6.70 4.07
N ALA A 290 -16.53 7.32 3.95
CA ALA A 290 -17.18 8.07 5.02
C ALA A 290 -18.50 7.41 5.47
N ASP A 291 -18.58 6.08 5.39
CA ASP A 291 -19.76 5.27 5.69
C ASP A 291 -19.77 4.66 7.10
N ALA A 292 -20.86 3.98 7.46
CA ALA A 292 -21.05 3.39 8.78
C ALA A 292 -19.97 2.36 9.19
N PRO A 293 -19.47 1.47 8.31
CA PRO A 293 -18.34 0.59 8.64
C PRO A 293 -17.07 1.35 9.04
N VAL A 294 -16.73 2.43 8.34
CA VAL A 294 -15.57 3.28 8.67
C VAL A 294 -15.79 4.00 10.00
N GLN A 295 -16.97 4.57 10.24
CA GLN A 295 -17.30 5.22 11.51
C GLN A 295 -17.18 4.24 12.68
N ARG A 296 -17.67 3.00 12.52
CA ARG A 296 -17.54 1.93 13.50
C ARG A 296 -16.08 1.57 13.76
N LEU A 297 -15.27 1.42 12.70
CA LEU A 297 -13.83 1.14 12.83
C LEU A 297 -13.12 2.25 13.59
N ARG A 298 -13.38 3.51 13.26
CA ARG A 298 -12.78 4.68 13.93
C ARG A 298 -13.13 4.80 15.40
N ALA A 299 -14.30 4.34 15.80
CA ALA A 299 -14.69 4.31 17.23
C ALA A 299 -13.75 3.40 18.06
N THR A 300 -13.00 2.50 17.43
CA THR A 300 -12.15 1.50 18.09
C THR A 300 -10.70 1.55 17.66
N SER A 301 -10.39 2.11 16.48
CA SER A 301 -9.04 2.26 15.96
C SER A 301 -8.50 3.68 16.19
N GLN A 302 -7.19 3.81 16.24
CA GLN A 302 -6.54 5.04 16.67
C GLN A 302 -5.77 5.82 15.57
N PRO A 303 -5.52 5.28 14.35
CA PRO A 303 -4.89 6.05 13.29
C PRO A 303 -5.74 7.26 12.88
N ALA A 304 -5.10 8.40 12.66
CA ALA A 304 -5.76 9.67 12.34
C ALA A 304 -6.16 9.78 10.85
N THR A 305 -6.81 8.74 10.32
CA THR A 305 -7.32 8.78 8.94
C THR A 305 -8.36 9.89 8.75
N ARG A 306 -8.43 10.45 7.55
CA ARG A 306 -9.40 11.49 7.15
C ARG A 306 -10.43 10.89 6.18
N PRO A 307 -11.56 10.37 6.67
CA PRO A 307 -12.59 9.79 5.82
C PRO A 307 -13.27 10.88 5.00
N ARG A 308 -12.91 10.99 3.75
CA ARG A 308 -13.52 11.96 2.83
C ARG A 308 -14.70 11.37 2.08
N GLY A 309 -14.67 10.08 1.80
CA GLY A 309 -15.58 9.48 0.83
C GLY A 309 -15.27 9.92 -0.60
N LEU A 310 -15.79 9.17 -1.56
CA LEU A 310 -15.44 9.32 -2.97
C LEU A 310 -15.90 10.67 -3.55
N GLU A 311 -17.11 11.12 -3.24
CA GLU A 311 -17.68 12.34 -3.85
C GLU A 311 -16.97 13.61 -3.39
N VAL A 312 -16.66 13.70 -2.09
CA VAL A 312 -15.86 14.81 -1.56
C VAL A 312 -14.46 14.80 -2.17
N PHE A 313 -13.87 13.62 -2.32
CA PHE A 313 -12.56 13.48 -2.95
C PHE A 313 -12.58 13.88 -4.43
N ARG A 314 -13.60 13.48 -5.22
CA ARG A 314 -13.78 13.91 -6.61
C ARG A 314 -13.83 15.43 -6.73
N THR A 315 -14.61 16.08 -5.88
CA THR A 315 -14.71 17.54 -5.83
C THR A 315 -13.37 18.19 -5.48
N LEU A 316 -12.66 17.62 -4.51
CA LEU A 316 -11.36 18.13 -4.08
C LEU A 316 -10.35 18.11 -5.22
N VAL A 317 -10.12 16.94 -5.83
CA VAL A 317 -9.10 16.79 -6.89
C VAL A 317 -9.46 17.55 -8.16
N GLY A 318 -10.76 17.74 -8.42
CA GLY A 318 -11.26 18.52 -9.54
C GLY A 318 -10.82 19.99 -9.51
N ARG A 319 -10.55 20.55 -8.32
CA ARG A 319 -10.03 21.93 -8.17
C ARG A 319 -8.68 22.13 -8.86
N GLU A 320 -7.86 21.07 -8.90
CA GLU A 320 -6.54 21.07 -9.55
C GLU A 320 -6.56 20.44 -10.94
N GLY A 321 -7.73 20.31 -11.57
CA GLY A 321 -7.87 19.78 -12.93
C GLY A 321 -7.57 18.28 -13.01
N TRP A 322 -7.86 17.52 -11.95
CA TRP A 322 -7.82 16.06 -11.96
C TRP A 322 -9.22 15.47 -12.02
N ARG A 323 -9.39 14.38 -12.75
CA ARG A 323 -10.63 13.60 -12.76
C ARG A 323 -10.38 12.18 -12.31
N VAL A 324 -11.30 11.64 -11.52
CA VAL A 324 -11.32 10.22 -11.17
C VAL A 324 -11.89 9.44 -12.36
N ALA A 325 -11.01 8.71 -13.03
CA ALA A 325 -11.33 7.98 -14.27
C ALA A 325 -11.79 6.54 -14.02
N ARG A 326 -11.32 5.89 -12.95
CA ARG A 326 -11.70 4.53 -12.56
C ARG A 326 -11.73 4.40 -11.05
N VAL A 327 -12.64 3.57 -10.55
CA VAL A 327 -12.79 3.26 -9.13
C VAL A 327 -12.96 1.76 -8.95
N ILE A 328 -12.32 1.20 -7.93
CA ILE A 328 -12.65 -0.11 -7.35
C ILE A 328 -13.14 0.15 -5.94
N GLU A 329 -14.42 -0.11 -5.71
CA GLU A 329 -15.03 0.05 -4.40
C GLU A 329 -14.76 -1.15 -3.50
N ARG A 330 -14.28 -0.89 -2.26
CA ARG A 330 -14.08 -1.92 -1.23
C ARG A 330 -14.58 -1.44 0.11
N PRO A 331 -14.84 -2.35 1.05
CA PRO A 331 -15.05 -1.96 2.44
C PRO A 331 -13.89 -1.11 2.95
N PHE A 332 -14.20 0.00 3.61
CA PHE A 332 -13.32 0.99 4.23
C PHE A 332 -12.56 1.93 3.29
N SER A 333 -12.25 1.56 2.05
CA SER A 333 -11.58 2.48 1.11
C SER A 333 -11.92 2.17 -0.34
N ASP A 334 -11.96 3.21 -1.17
CA ASP A 334 -12.11 3.14 -2.62
C ASP A 334 -10.74 3.35 -3.27
N GLN A 335 -10.36 2.47 -4.22
CA GLN A 335 -9.12 2.61 -4.97
C GLN A 335 -9.43 3.35 -6.27
N VAL A 336 -8.71 4.45 -6.50
CA VAL A 336 -8.98 5.37 -7.60
C VAL A 336 -7.81 5.50 -8.56
N VAL A 337 -8.12 5.65 -9.83
CA VAL A 337 -7.20 6.13 -10.87
C VAL A 337 -7.61 7.53 -11.24
N MET A 338 -6.68 8.47 -11.11
CA MET A 338 -6.87 9.87 -11.48
C MET A 338 -6.04 10.21 -12.71
N LEU A 339 -6.62 10.95 -13.62
CA LEU A 339 -5.98 11.48 -14.82
C LEU A 339 -6.10 13.00 -14.83
N PRO A 340 -5.15 13.72 -15.44
CA PRO A 340 -5.34 15.13 -15.77
C PRO A 340 -6.63 15.31 -16.58
N GLY A 341 -7.39 16.37 -16.26
CA GLY A 341 -8.64 16.73 -16.92
C GLY A 341 -8.38 17.49 -18.22
#